data_72418d2ea0c8f05eb8aa3fa673aff7b1
#
_entry.id   72418d2ea0c8f05eb8aa3fa673aff7b1
#
_cell.length_a   1.000
_cell.length_b   1.000
_cell.length_c   1.000
_cell.angle_alpha   90.00
_cell.angle_beta   90.00
_cell.angle_gamma   90.00
#
_symmetry.space_group_name_H-M   'P 1'
#
loop_
_entity.id
_entity.type
_entity.pdbx_description
1 polymer ?
#
loop_
_entity_poly.entity_id
_entity_poly.type
_entity_poly.pdbx_seq_one_letter_code
_entity_poly.pdbx_strand_id
1 'polypeptide(L)'
;FEASALPDSTWTFVEARQEADLASYKPRYDFNPIDSLGEPAVSTLLDSEGITLLLLSPSWRTASQAVLDEISELHEEASRLGYPFYGVTASTSEEIAQWRYLTGASYPMLQLDATPIRTIIRSQPGLVVLRDGKIIDKRAYADFPSVEGVSTYLRSLPQMQPHGPSATRTYLLWAWAALLLLAFLRFWARKLHLTVHLHIKKRLHLTK
;
A
#
# COMPACT_ATOMS: atom_id res chain seq x y z
N PHE A 1 -12.74 -27.81 -0.62
CA PHE A 1 -13.89 -28.60 -0.11
C PHE A 1 -15.05 -28.42 -1.09
N GLU A 2 -15.51 -29.49 -1.70
CA GLU A 2 -16.77 -29.46 -2.45
C GLU A 2 -17.95 -29.35 -1.47
N ALA A 3 -18.95 -28.55 -1.81
CA ALA A 3 -20.09 -28.30 -0.92
C ALA A 3 -20.88 -29.61 -0.57
N SER A 4 -20.75 -30.63 -1.40
CA SER A 4 -21.31 -31.98 -1.18
C SER A 4 -20.57 -32.81 -0.11
N ALA A 5 -19.41 -32.38 0.32
CA ALA A 5 -18.55 -33.08 1.31
C ALA A 5 -18.52 -32.37 2.67
N LEU A 6 -19.44 -31.43 2.92
CA LEU A 6 -19.53 -30.77 4.22
C LEU A 6 -20.03 -31.77 5.28
N PRO A 7 -19.33 -31.84 6.44
CA PRO A 7 -19.77 -32.69 7.55
C PRO A 7 -21.13 -32.20 8.10
N ASP A 8 -21.94 -33.15 8.55
CA ASP A 8 -23.22 -32.88 9.20
C ASP A 8 -23.03 -32.41 10.66
N SER A 9 -24.11 -32.17 11.37
CA SER A 9 -24.10 -31.67 12.75
C SER A 9 -23.53 -32.66 13.79
N THR A 10 -23.22 -33.88 13.39
CA THR A 10 -22.62 -34.91 14.27
C THR A 10 -21.12 -34.84 14.36
N TRP A 11 -20.49 -34.06 13.51
CA TRP A 11 -19.04 -33.88 13.49
C TRP A 11 -18.58 -32.85 14.53
N THR A 12 -17.51 -33.21 15.26
CA THR A 12 -16.84 -32.30 16.20
C THR A 12 -15.53 -31.85 15.57
N PHE A 13 -15.29 -30.54 15.52
CA PHE A 13 -14.00 -30.00 15.06
C PHE A 13 -12.90 -30.46 16.01
N VAL A 14 -11.88 -31.14 15.48
CA VAL A 14 -10.75 -31.62 16.25
C VAL A 14 -9.51 -30.76 16.00
N GLU A 15 -9.14 -30.54 14.76
CA GLU A 15 -7.95 -29.78 14.38
C GLU A 15 -8.04 -29.35 12.91
N ALA A 16 -7.50 -28.17 12.60
CA ALA A 16 -7.25 -27.75 11.23
C ALA A 16 -5.73 -27.73 11.00
N ARG A 17 -5.25 -28.56 10.08
CA ARG A 17 -3.85 -28.50 9.60
C ARG A 17 -3.80 -27.77 8.27
N GLN A 18 -2.92 -26.80 8.19
CA GLN A 18 -2.63 -26.13 6.94
C GLN A 18 -1.54 -26.95 6.22
N GLU A 19 -1.96 -27.77 5.25
CA GLU A 19 -1.03 -28.58 4.43
C GLU A 19 -0.40 -27.81 3.26
N ALA A 20 -0.78 -26.55 3.08
CA ALA A 20 -0.25 -25.76 1.99
C ALA A 20 1.22 -25.38 2.24
N ASP A 21 2.09 -25.77 1.32
CA ASP A 21 3.43 -25.23 1.23
C ASP A 21 3.33 -23.72 0.93
N LEU A 22 3.63 -22.90 1.94
CA LEU A 22 3.56 -21.43 1.83
C LEU A 22 4.46 -20.86 0.73
N ALA A 23 5.48 -21.61 0.30
CA ALA A 23 6.36 -21.24 -0.80
C ALA A 23 5.66 -21.37 -2.18
N SER A 24 4.62 -22.20 -2.29
CA SER A 24 3.83 -22.37 -3.51
C SER A 24 2.52 -21.57 -3.53
N TYR A 25 2.21 -20.85 -2.45
CA TYR A 25 1.01 -20.06 -2.35
C TYR A 25 1.08 -18.85 -3.28
N LYS A 26 0.41 -18.92 -4.42
CA LYS A 26 0.12 -17.74 -5.23
C LYS A 26 -1.06 -16.99 -4.61
N PRO A 27 -0.93 -15.67 -4.36
CA PRO A 27 -2.06 -14.87 -3.93
C PRO A 27 -3.25 -15.07 -4.85
N ARG A 28 -4.44 -15.29 -4.30
CA ARG A 28 -5.67 -15.54 -5.08
C ARG A 28 -6.14 -14.31 -5.86
N TYR A 29 -5.55 -13.16 -5.61
CA TYR A 29 -5.90 -11.89 -6.23
C TYR A 29 -4.68 -11.36 -6.97
N ASP A 30 -4.57 -11.70 -8.25
CA ASP A 30 -3.58 -11.10 -9.12
C ASP A 30 -4.07 -9.71 -9.57
N PHE A 31 -3.21 -8.71 -9.45
CA PHE A 31 -3.41 -7.44 -10.11
C PHE A 31 -3.12 -7.65 -11.60
N ASN A 32 -4.17 -7.98 -12.35
CA ASN A 32 -4.08 -8.24 -13.78
C ASN A 32 -5.13 -7.40 -14.53
N PRO A 33 -4.93 -6.07 -14.63
CA PRO A 33 -5.78 -5.22 -15.43
C PRO A 33 -5.66 -5.59 -16.92
N ILE A 34 -6.79 -5.55 -17.62
CA ILE A 34 -6.86 -5.74 -19.05
C ILE A 34 -7.28 -4.45 -19.74
N ASP A 35 -6.79 -4.23 -20.95
CA ASP A 35 -7.14 -3.08 -21.77
C ASP A 35 -8.48 -3.29 -22.52
N SER A 36 -8.86 -2.32 -23.36
CA SER A 36 -10.08 -2.38 -24.17
C SER A 36 -10.07 -3.45 -25.24
N LEU A 37 -8.92 -4.05 -25.55
CA LEU A 37 -8.74 -5.15 -26.51
C LEU A 37 -8.72 -6.51 -25.81
N GLY A 38 -8.77 -6.54 -24.46
CA GLY A 38 -8.66 -7.75 -23.65
C GLY A 38 -7.21 -8.19 -23.36
N GLU A 39 -6.23 -7.37 -23.71
CA GLU A 39 -4.82 -7.68 -23.49
C GLU A 39 -4.37 -7.31 -22.06
N PRO A 40 -3.47 -8.11 -21.44
CA PRO A 40 -2.94 -7.80 -20.13
C PRO A 40 -2.13 -6.49 -20.13
N ALA A 41 -2.51 -5.55 -19.27
CA ALA A 41 -1.86 -4.25 -19.13
C ALA A 41 -0.89 -4.16 -17.92
N VAL A 42 -0.57 -5.29 -17.28
CA VAL A 42 0.30 -5.33 -16.09
C VAL A 42 1.68 -4.77 -16.39
N SER A 43 2.32 -5.26 -17.46
CA SER A 43 3.65 -4.78 -17.86
C SER A 43 3.65 -3.30 -18.21
N THR A 44 2.61 -2.82 -18.89
CA THR A 44 2.45 -1.38 -19.21
C THR A 44 2.43 -0.51 -17.96
N LEU A 45 1.89 -1.01 -16.85
CA LEU A 45 1.78 -0.27 -15.60
C LEU A 45 2.99 -0.45 -14.67
N LEU A 46 3.51 -1.67 -14.56
CA LEU A 46 4.52 -2.00 -13.57
C LEU A 46 5.95 -1.89 -14.09
N ASP A 47 6.15 -2.09 -15.41
CA ASP A 47 7.47 -1.98 -16.05
C ASP A 47 7.68 -0.58 -16.66
N SER A 48 6.68 0.33 -16.54
CA SER A 48 6.82 1.72 -17.00
C SER A 48 7.85 2.46 -16.17
N GLU A 49 8.78 3.13 -16.85
CA GLU A 49 9.70 4.07 -16.18
C GLU A 49 8.99 5.39 -15.88
N GLY A 50 9.34 5.99 -14.75
CA GLY A 50 8.81 7.29 -14.33
C GLY A 50 7.46 7.22 -13.60
N ILE A 51 6.70 8.32 -13.67
CA ILE A 51 5.43 8.49 -12.94
C ILE A 51 4.25 8.01 -13.78
N THR A 52 3.39 7.21 -13.19
CA THR A 52 2.11 6.78 -13.77
C THR A 52 0.99 7.02 -12.76
N LEU A 53 -0.12 7.61 -13.21
CA LEU A 53 -1.29 7.87 -12.38
C LEU A 53 -2.41 6.87 -12.70
N LEU A 54 -2.98 6.31 -11.66
CA LEU A 54 -4.12 5.39 -11.75
C LEU A 54 -5.30 5.97 -10.98
N LEU A 55 -6.38 6.27 -11.67
CA LEU A 55 -7.65 6.64 -11.06
C LEU A 55 -8.50 5.37 -10.92
N LEU A 56 -8.68 4.89 -9.69
CA LEU A 56 -9.35 3.63 -9.39
C LEU A 56 -10.77 3.85 -8.90
N SER A 57 -11.72 3.13 -9.47
CA SER A 57 -13.07 3.03 -8.93
C SER A 57 -13.64 1.64 -9.23
N PRO A 58 -14.11 0.88 -8.22
CA PRO A 58 -14.79 -0.40 -8.47
C PRO A 58 -16.02 -0.25 -9.38
N SER A 59 -16.73 0.89 -9.31
CA SER A 59 -17.82 1.22 -10.21
C SER A 59 -17.86 2.73 -10.46
N TRP A 60 -17.87 3.12 -11.73
CA TRP A 60 -18.04 4.52 -12.12
C TRP A 60 -19.43 5.05 -11.83
N ARG A 61 -20.44 4.19 -11.77
CA ARG A 61 -21.81 4.57 -11.42
C ARG A 61 -21.93 5.11 -10.00
N THR A 62 -21.12 4.60 -9.07
CA THR A 62 -21.10 5.00 -7.65
C THR A 62 -19.95 5.92 -7.29
N ALA A 63 -19.12 6.28 -8.26
CA ALA A 63 -18.01 7.21 -8.05
C ALA A 63 -18.53 8.60 -7.67
N SER A 64 -17.86 9.24 -6.73
CA SER A 64 -18.20 10.62 -6.33
C SER A 64 -17.99 11.57 -7.50
N GLN A 65 -19.01 12.39 -7.77
CA GLN A 65 -18.94 13.44 -8.78
C GLN A 65 -18.44 14.78 -8.20
N ALA A 66 -18.19 14.84 -6.89
CA ALA A 66 -17.75 16.04 -6.22
C ALA A 66 -16.33 16.51 -6.57
N VAL A 67 -15.57 15.68 -7.29
CA VAL A 67 -14.15 15.91 -7.61
C VAL A 67 -13.87 15.80 -9.13
N LEU A 68 -14.88 16.09 -9.95
CA LEU A 68 -14.73 15.97 -11.40
C LEU A 68 -13.77 17.02 -11.99
N ASP A 69 -13.79 18.23 -11.45
CA ASP A 69 -12.91 19.30 -11.88
C ASP A 69 -11.45 18.99 -11.53
N GLU A 70 -11.21 18.44 -10.32
CA GLU A 70 -9.90 18.00 -9.88
C GLU A 70 -9.37 16.82 -10.73
N ILE A 71 -10.24 15.88 -11.10
CA ILE A 71 -9.86 14.76 -11.98
C ILE A 71 -9.50 15.27 -13.37
N SER A 72 -10.27 16.19 -13.91
CA SER A 72 -10.01 16.77 -15.23
C SER A 72 -8.67 17.51 -15.24
N GLU A 73 -8.42 18.35 -14.26
CA GLU A 73 -7.16 19.09 -14.12
C GLU A 73 -5.96 18.12 -13.88
N LEU A 74 -6.16 17.08 -13.05
CA LEU A 74 -5.15 16.05 -12.85
C LEU A 74 -4.75 15.36 -14.17
N HIS A 75 -5.73 15.01 -14.99
CA HIS A 75 -5.48 14.39 -16.30
C HIS A 75 -4.79 15.34 -17.28
N GLU A 76 -5.25 16.59 -17.37
CA GLU A 76 -4.67 17.60 -18.27
C GLU A 76 -3.22 17.92 -17.89
N GLU A 77 -2.96 18.19 -16.60
CA GLU A 77 -1.61 18.49 -16.12
C GLU A 77 -0.67 17.29 -16.21
N ALA A 78 -1.17 16.07 -15.90
CA ALA A 78 -0.41 14.83 -16.10
C ALA A 78 0.01 14.67 -17.57
N SER A 79 -0.91 14.93 -18.50
CA SER A 79 -0.64 14.89 -19.94
C SER A 79 0.41 15.92 -20.36
N ARG A 80 0.36 17.15 -19.81
CA ARG A 80 1.38 18.20 -20.04
C ARG A 80 2.77 17.79 -19.54
N LEU A 81 2.83 17.05 -18.43
CA LEU A 81 4.08 16.56 -17.85
C LEU A 81 4.57 15.25 -18.48
N GLY A 82 3.79 14.67 -19.39
CA GLY A 82 4.11 13.37 -20.01
C GLY A 82 3.89 12.17 -19.08
N TYR A 83 3.08 12.32 -18.03
CA TYR A 83 2.75 11.23 -17.11
C TYR A 83 1.55 10.44 -17.66
N PRO A 84 1.69 9.13 -17.89
CA PRO A 84 0.57 8.27 -18.23
C PRO A 84 -0.52 8.31 -17.16
N PHE A 85 -1.79 8.41 -17.61
CA PHE A 85 -2.96 8.46 -16.75
C PHE A 85 -3.97 7.40 -17.21
N TYR A 86 -4.39 6.51 -16.30
CA TYR A 86 -5.32 5.42 -16.58
C TYR A 86 -6.47 5.41 -15.59
N GLY A 87 -7.69 5.15 -16.08
CA GLY A 87 -8.81 4.74 -15.25
C GLY A 87 -8.79 3.23 -15.05
N VAL A 88 -8.96 2.73 -13.82
CA VAL A 88 -9.02 1.29 -13.52
C VAL A 88 -10.34 0.98 -12.83
N THR A 89 -11.12 0.04 -13.38
CA THR A 89 -12.49 -0.19 -12.92
C THR A 89 -12.98 -1.62 -13.17
N ALA A 90 -14.00 -2.03 -12.40
CA ALA A 90 -14.79 -3.23 -12.69
C ALA A 90 -16.14 -2.91 -13.37
N SER A 91 -16.33 -1.65 -13.79
CA SER A 91 -17.53 -1.21 -14.49
C SER A 91 -17.69 -1.86 -15.85
N THR A 92 -18.96 -2.01 -16.27
CA THR A 92 -19.30 -2.44 -17.63
C THR A 92 -18.94 -1.37 -18.68
N SER A 93 -18.93 -1.78 -19.95
CA SER A 93 -18.67 -0.85 -21.05
C SER A 93 -19.69 0.28 -21.12
N GLU A 94 -20.95 0.02 -20.75
CA GLU A 94 -22.02 1.02 -20.70
C GLU A 94 -21.76 2.04 -19.58
N GLU A 95 -21.36 1.59 -18.39
CA GLU A 95 -21.02 2.47 -17.27
C GLU A 95 -19.79 3.33 -17.60
N ILE A 96 -18.80 2.78 -18.29
CA ILE A 96 -17.62 3.50 -18.76
C ILE A 96 -18.03 4.56 -19.80
N ALA A 97 -18.89 4.20 -20.75
CA ALA A 97 -19.41 5.14 -21.77
C ALA A 97 -20.20 6.29 -21.13
N GLN A 98 -21.04 5.97 -20.14
CA GLN A 98 -21.78 6.97 -19.38
C GLN A 98 -20.84 7.91 -18.59
N TRP A 99 -19.83 7.36 -17.93
CA TRP A 99 -18.81 8.15 -17.24
C TRP A 99 -18.10 9.11 -18.18
N ARG A 100 -17.63 8.62 -19.33
CA ARG A 100 -16.99 9.44 -20.36
C ARG A 100 -17.90 10.55 -20.87
N TYR A 101 -19.18 10.26 -21.07
CA TYR A 101 -20.16 11.27 -21.51
C TYR A 101 -20.35 12.36 -20.46
N LEU A 102 -20.43 12.01 -19.17
CA LEU A 102 -20.64 12.96 -18.07
C LEU A 102 -19.41 13.79 -17.76
N THR A 103 -18.21 13.22 -17.90
CA THR A 103 -16.96 13.82 -17.41
C THR A 103 -16.05 14.32 -18.51
N GLY A 104 -16.32 13.99 -19.78
CA GLY A 104 -15.38 14.23 -20.89
C GLY A 104 -14.09 13.41 -20.81
N ALA A 105 -14.04 12.36 -19.97
CA ALA A 105 -12.82 11.58 -19.74
C ALA A 105 -12.30 10.94 -21.02
N SER A 106 -11.09 11.33 -21.45
CA SER A 106 -10.41 10.82 -22.65
C SER A 106 -9.30 9.82 -22.33
N TYR A 107 -8.94 9.64 -21.05
CA TYR A 107 -7.89 8.70 -20.65
C TYR A 107 -8.30 7.24 -20.86
N PRO A 108 -7.30 6.34 -21.13
CA PRO A 108 -7.55 4.90 -21.27
C PRO A 108 -8.16 4.28 -20.04
N MET A 109 -9.13 3.37 -20.24
CA MET A 109 -9.77 2.60 -19.18
C MET A 109 -9.26 1.17 -19.21
N LEU A 110 -8.83 0.68 -18.06
CA LEU A 110 -8.42 -0.69 -17.82
C LEU A 110 -9.47 -1.39 -16.96
N GLN A 111 -9.79 -2.62 -17.30
CA GLN A 111 -10.72 -3.45 -16.53
C GLN A 111 -9.96 -4.29 -15.52
N LEU A 112 -10.45 -4.30 -14.29
CA LEU A 112 -9.91 -5.11 -13.20
C LEU A 112 -11.06 -5.48 -12.25
N ASP A 113 -11.01 -6.66 -11.64
CA ASP A 113 -12.01 -7.07 -10.66
C ASP A 113 -12.14 -6.06 -9.51
N ALA A 114 -13.36 -5.94 -8.98
CA ALA A 114 -13.64 -5.00 -7.89
C ALA A 114 -12.88 -5.32 -6.59
N THR A 115 -12.56 -6.59 -6.34
CA THR A 115 -11.88 -7.02 -5.11
C THR A 115 -10.44 -6.52 -5.01
N PRO A 116 -9.57 -6.69 -6.03
CA PRO A 116 -8.25 -6.06 -6.06
C PRO A 116 -8.32 -4.54 -5.92
N ILE A 117 -9.25 -3.87 -6.64
CA ILE A 117 -9.40 -2.40 -6.55
C ILE A 117 -9.68 -1.98 -5.11
N ARG A 118 -10.65 -2.61 -4.42
CA ARG A 118 -10.98 -2.31 -3.01
C ARG A 118 -9.87 -2.63 -2.03
N THR A 119 -8.98 -3.56 -2.38
CA THR A 119 -7.80 -3.88 -1.58
C THR A 119 -6.74 -2.78 -1.70
N ILE A 120 -6.58 -2.20 -2.89
CA ILE A 120 -5.62 -1.13 -3.16
C ILE A 120 -6.11 0.19 -2.55
N ILE A 121 -7.38 0.53 -2.79
CA ILE A 121 -7.98 1.79 -2.31
C ILE A 121 -9.48 1.59 -1.99
N ARG A 122 -9.94 2.19 -0.89
CA ARG A 122 -11.35 2.10 -0.47
C ARG A 122 -12.20 3.27 -0.99
N SER A 123 -11.56 4.32 -1.48
CA SER A 123 -12.21 5.52 -2.02
C SER A 123 -12.77 5.27 -3.41
N GLN A 124 -13.86 5.95 -3.76
CA GLN A 124 -14.54 5.86 -5.06
C GLN A 124 -14.87 7.28 -5.58
N PRO A 125 -14.04 7.85 -6.45
CA PRO A 125 -12.76 7.34 -6.94
C PRO A 125 -11.63 7.49 -5.94
N GLY A 126 -10.50 6.87 -6.23
CA GLY A 126 -9.24 7.09 -5.52
C GLY A 126 -8.08 7.17 -6.49
N LEU A 127 -7.08 7.98 -6.18
CA LEU A 127 -5.87 8.16 -6.96
C LEU A 127 -4.74 7.32 -6.38
N VAL A 128 -4.06 6.57 -7.23
CA VAL A 128 -2.82 5.87 -6.89
C VAL A 128 -1.74 6.32 -7.85
N VAL A 129 -0.59 6.71 -7.31
CA VAL A 129 0.55 7.14 -8.10
C VAL A 129 1.65 6.10 -8.00
N LEU A 130 2.11 5.66 -9.17
CA LEU A 130 3.23 4.76 -9.30
C LEU A 130 4.48 5.54 -9.74
N ARG A 131 5.64 5.09 -9.32
CA ARG A 131 6.94 5.44 -9.92
C ARG A 131 7.73 4.15 -10.11
N ASP A 132 8.13 3.88 -11.33
CA ASP A 132 8.86 2.66 -11.70
C ASP A 132 8.14 1.41 -11.16
N GLY A 133 6.82 1.32 -11.38
CA GLY A 133 5.95 0.26 -10.91
C GLY A 133 5.69 0.20 -9.40
N LYS A 134 6.24 1.12 -8.59
CA LYS A 134 6.08 1.14 -7.13
C LYS A 134 5.16 2.26 -6.69
N ILE A 135 4.23 1.96 -5.78
CA ILE A 135 3.33 2.97 -5.23
C ILE A 135 4.12 3.98 -4.41
N ILE A 136 4.00 5.26 -4.79
CA ILE A 136 4.60 6.39 -4.08
C ILE A 136 3.56 7.25 -3.35
N ASP A 137 2.30 7.29 -3.83
CA ASP A 137 1.23 8.00 -3.15
C ASP A 137 -0.13 7.31 -3.38
N LYS A 138 -1.05 7.49 -2.43
CA LYS A 138 -2.46 7.07 -2.52
C LYS A 138 -3.33 8.13 -1.90
N ARG A 139 -4.36 8.59 -2.63
CA ARG A 139 -5.30 9.60 -2.15
C ARG A 139 -6.73 9.14 -2.30
N ALA A 140 -7.50 9.32 -1.23
CA ALA A 140 -8.95 9.27 -1.32
C ALA A 140 -9.46 10.51 -2.09
N TYR A 141 -10.66 10.44 -2.68
CA TYR A 141 -11.22 11.59 -3.39
C TYR A 141 -11.32 12.86 -2.53
N ALA A 142 -11.54 12.70 -1.22
CA ALA A 142 -11.59 13.83 -0.28
C ALA A 142 -10.23 14.52 -0.07
N ASP A 143 -9.13 13.84 -0.42
CA ASP A 143 -7.76 14.33 -0.27
C ASP A 143 -7.13 14.70 -1.64
N PHE A 144 -7.93 14.80 -2.69
CA PHE A 144 -7.43 15.24 -3.99
C PHE A 144 -6.93 16.67 -3.89
N PRO A 145 -5.85 17.02 -4.59
CA PRO A 145 -5.40 18.39 -4.63
C PRO A 145 -6.51 19.26 -5.26
N SER A 146 -6.71 20.46 -4.73
CA SER A 146 -7.59 21.43 -5.40
C SER A 146 -7.10 21.73 -6.81
N VAL A 147 -7.97 22.21 -7.68
CA VAL A 147 -7.65 22.54 -9.08
C VAL A 147 -6.35 23.38 -9.17
N GLU A 148 -6.22 24.42 -8.35
CA GLU A 148 -5.02 25.27 -8.30
C GLU A 148 -3.78 24.56 -7.74
N GLY A 149 -4.00 23.53 -6.92
CA GLY A 149 -2.93 22.75 -6.28
C GLY A 149 -2.40 21.60 -7.11
N VAL A 150 -3.11 21.17 -8.17
CA VAL A 150 -2.76 20.01 -9.00
C VAL A 150 -1.34 20.13 -9.57
N SER A 151 -1.00 21.26 -10.17
CA SER A 151 0.30 21.47 -10.79
C SER A 151 1.46 21.36 -9.79
N THR A 152 1.28 21.91 -8.59
CA THR A 152 2.26 21.82 -7.50
C THR A 152 2.40 20.39 -7.00
N TYR A 153 1.27 19.70 -6.85
CA TYR A 153 1.25 18.29 -6.45
C TYR A 153 2.00 17.40 -7.45
N LEU A 154 1.65 17.45 -8.73
CA LEU A 154 2.27 16.59 -9.75
C LEU A 154 3.77 16.86 -9.91
N ARG A 155 4.21 18.10 -9.79
CA ARG A 155 5.64 18.47 -9.81
C ARG A 155 6.41 18.01 -8.58
N SER A 156 5.73 17.74 -7.47
CA SER A 156 6.33 17.18 -6.25
C SER A 156 6.56 15.67 -6.32
N LEU A 157 5.83 14.94 -7.18
CA LEU A 157 5.87 13.48 -7.27
C LEU A 157 7.26 12.90 -7.52
N PRO A 158 8.12 13.46 -8.39
CA PRO A 158 9.46 12.92 -8.61
C PRO A 158 10.35 12.91 -7.37
N GLN A 159 10.03 13.73 -6.36
CA GLN A 159 10.78 13.85 -5.11
C GLN A 159 10.25 12.91 -4.03
N MET A 160 9.04 12.38 -4.19
CA MET A 160 8.45 11.42 -3.26
C MET A 160 9.17 10.08 -3.34
N GLN A 161 9.43 9.47 -2.18
CA GLN A 161 10.01 8.14 -2.15
C GLN A 161 8.90 7.07 -2.13
N PRO A 162 9.14 5.90 -2.77
CA PRO A 162 8.22 4.78 -2.68
C PRO A 162 7.96 4.43 -1.21
N HIS A 163 6.71 4.11 -0.88
CA HIS A 163 6.36 3.59 0.42
C HIS A 163 7.02 2.22 0.62
N GLY A 164 8.26 2.22 1.12
CA GLY A 164 8.95 1.01 1.55
C GLY A 164 8.31 0.43 2.82
N PRO A 165 8.72 -0.78 3.27
CA PRO A 165 8.30 -1.31 4.55
C PRO A 165 8.56 -0.24 5.61
N SER A 166 7.48 0.21 6.21
CA SER A 166 7.36 1.45 6.99
C SER A 166 8.61 1.73 7.82
N ALA A 167 9.19 2.92 7.68
CA ALA A 167 10.29 3.40 8.52
C ALA A 167 10.00 3.19 10.03
N THR A 168 8.74 3.12 10.42
CA THR A 168 8.24 2.75 11.74
C THR A 168 8.81 1.41 12.24
N ARG A 169 8.94 0.39 11.40
CA ARG A 169 9.57 -0.89 11.79
C ARG A 169 11.05 -0.70 12.11
N THR A 170 11.73 0.07 11.32
CA THR A 170 13.16 0.37 11.52
C THR A 170 13.37 1.19 12.80
N TYR A 171 12.53 2.21 13.05
CA TYR A 171 12.60 2.98 14.29
C TYR A 171 12.25 2.15 15.52
N LEU A 172 11.28 1.24 15.44
CA LEU A 172 10.97 0.30 16.53
C LEU A 172 12.15 -0.62 16.84
N LEU A 173 12.82 -1.17 15.83
CA LEU A 173 14.01 -1.99 16.02
C LEU A 173 15.15 -1.20 16.69
N TRP A 174 15.40 0.03 16.27
CA TRP A 174 16.40 0.89 16.91
C TRP A 174 16.02 1.28 18.35
N ALA A 175 14.73 1.53 18.62
CA ALA A 175 14.23 1.79 19.96
C ALA A 175 14.43 0.58 20.89
N TRP A 176 14.11 -0.63 20.42
CA TRP A 176 14.37 -1.86 21.14
C TRP A 176 15.85 -2.11 21.39
N ALA A 177 16.71 -1.86 20.39
CA ALA A 177 18.15 -1.98 20.53
C ALA A 177 18.71 -1.00 21.57
N ALA A 178 18.22 0.25 21.60
CA ALA A 178 18.59 1.25 22.60
C ALA A 178 18.17 0.85 24.02
N LEU A 179 16.94 0.30 24.18
CA LEU A 179 16.46 -0.19 25.46
C LEU A 179 17.29 -1.38 25.99
N LEU A 180 17.64 -2.32 25.11
CA LEU A 180 18.52 -3.44 25.44
C LEU A 180 19.91 -2.97 25.84
N LEU A 181 20.46 -1.98 25.14
CA LEU A 181 21.76 -1.39 25.48
C LEU A 181 21.73 -0.72 26.86
N LEU A 182 20.69 0.03 27.16
CA LEU A 182 20.51 0.66 28.48
C LEU A 182 20.37 -0.37 29.61
N ALA A 183 19.60 -1.44 29.36
CA ALA A 183 19.46 -2.53 30.32
C ALA A 183 20.82 -3.25 30.55
N PHE A 184 21.58 -3.48 29.50
CA PHE A 184 22.91 -4.07 29.57
C PHE A 184 23.91 -3.17 30.34
N LEU A 185 23.93 -1.87 30.06
CA LEU A 185 24.76 -0.91 30.78
C LEU A 185 24.42 -0.87 32.27
N ARG A 186 23.12 -0.87 32.61
CA ARG A 186 22.66 -0.94 34.01
C ARG A 186 23.07 -2.23 34.70
N PHE A 187 22.97 -3.36 34.01
CA PHE A 187 23.40 -4.64 34.55
C PHE A 187 24.90 -4.64 34.84
N TRP A 188 25.72 -4.14 33.90
CA TRP A 188 27.17 -4.02 34.08
C TRP A 188 27.54 -3.02 35.19
N ALA A 189 26.90 -1.89 35.27
CA ALA A 189 27.13 -0.91 36.32
C ALA A 189 26.83 -1.51 37.73
N ARG A 190 25.74 -2.27 37.86
CA ARG A 190 25.45 -2.99 39.13
C ARG A 190 26.51 -4.02 39.45
N LYS A 191 27.03 -4.77 38.48
CA LYS A 191 28.07 -5.75 38.70
C LYS A 191 29.40 -5.09 39.12
N LEU A 192 29.76 -3.97 38.48
CA LEU A 192 30.95 -3.19 38.84
C LEU A 192 30.82 -2.64 40.27
N HIS A 193 29.66 -2.08 40.65
CA HIS A 193 29.42 -1.55 41.97
C HIS A 193 29.53 -2.62 43.07
N LEU A 194 29.00 -3.83 42.79
CA LEU A 194 29.13 -4.99 43.68
C LEU A 194 30.60 -5.44 43.83
N THR A 195 31.36 -5.46 42.75
CA THR A 195 32.75 -5.89 42.75
C THR A 195 33.64 -4.90 43.51
N VAL A 196 33.43 -3.59 43.33
CA VAL A 196 34.13 -2.53 44.03
C VAL A 196 33.80 -2.58 45.57
N HIS A 197 32.54 -2.77 45.90
CA HIS A 197 32.12 -2.86 47.31
C HIS A 197 32.72 -4.08 48.02
N LEU A 198 32.82 -5.24 47.33
CA LEU A 198 33.44 -6.45 47.89
C LEU A 198 34.97 -6.27 48.07
N HIS A 199 35.66 -5.57 47.15
CA HIS A 199 37.09 -5.28 47.26
C HIS A 199 37.40 -4.34 48.44
N ILE A 200 36.62 -3.30 48.61
CA ILE A 200 36.77 -2.36 49.74
C ILE A 200 36.56 -3.07 51.10
N LYS A 201 35.50 -3.93 51.17
CA LYS A 201 35.22 -4.68 52.41
C LYS A 201 36.32 -5.68 52.74
N LYS A 202 36.92 -6.33 51.74
CA LYS A 202 38.05 -7.27 51.92
C LYS A 202 39.35 -6.56 52.38
N ARG A 203 39.63 -5.30 51.96
CA ARG A 203 40.74 -4.54 52.45
C ARG A 203 40.58 -4.04 53.91
N LEU A 204 39.36 -3.71 54.30
CA LEU A 204 39.07 -3.26 55.66
C LEU A 204 39.12 -4.38 56.73
N HIS A 205 38.98 -5.66 56.32
CA HIS A 205 39.15 -6.79 57.21
C HIS A 205 40.60 -7.32 57.33
N LEU A 206 41.53 -6.84 56.50
CA LEU A 206 42.97 -7.20 56.54
C LEU A 206 43.84 -6.22 57.31
N THR A 207 43.21 -5.14 57.89
CA THR A 207 43.88 -4.14 58.65
C THR A 207 43.42 -4.12 60.15
N LYS A 208 42.86 -5.21 60.63
CA LYS A 208 42.67 -5.55 62.04
C LYS A 208 43.49 -6.85 62.29
#